data_ca2dfbac16a3c7d901931cb1cf38aa84
#
_entry.id   ca2dfbac16a3c7d901931cb1cf38aa84
#
_cell.length_a   1.000
_cell.length_b   1.000
_cell.length_c   1.000
_cell.angle_alpha   90.00
_cell.angle_beta   90.00
_cell.angle_gamma   90.00
#
_symmetry.space_group_name_H-M   'P 1'
#
loop_
_entity.id
_entity.type
_entity.pdbx_description
1 polymer ?
#
loop_
_entity_poly.entity_id
_entity_poly.type
_entity_poly.pdbx_seq_one_letter_code
_entity_poly.pdbx_strand_id
1 'polypeptide(L)'
;MEFFYFFLFLSILSCSLVTGFIFTYAIVVMPGLSKLSDKEFLKAFQVTDAVIQNKQPIFMLTWIGSIVSVLSLILISITYVGLSETWLIVLVALIYLLGVQGITILIHLPLNNQIQKLNLEKLKDENLRDERLNFENKWNFFNNIRTTIAFFVSLTLLIFLTIT
;
A
#
# COMPACT_ATOMS: atom_id res chain seq x y z
N MET A 1 13.44 -16.63 -20.87
CA MET A 1 14.16 -15.55 -20.14
C MET A 1 13.50 -14.18 -20.36
N GLU A 2 13.16 -13.74 -21.57
CA GLU A 2 12.56 -12.42 -21.84
C GLU A 2 11.26 -12.16 -21.06
N PHE A 3 10.35 -13.12 -21.01
CA PHE A 3 9.11 -12.98 -20.21
C PHE A 3 9.37 -12.79 -18.72
N PHE A 4 10.37 -13.46 -18.15
CA PHE A 4 10.74 -13.29 -16.76
C PHE A 4 11.20 -11.85 -16.48
N TYR A 5 12.12 -11.32 -17.28
CA TYR A 5 12.59 -9.94 -17.12
C TYR A 5 11.50 -8.90 -17.37
N PHE A 6 10.58 -9.17 -18.29
CA PHE A 6 9.43 -8.31 -18.52
C PHE A 6 8.55 -8.19 -17.26
N PHE A 7 8.19 -9.31 -16.65
CA PHE A 7 7.37 -9.29 -15.44
C PHE A 7 8.14 -8.84 -14.20
N LEU A 8 9.44 -9.08 -14.13
CA LEU A 8 10.31 -8.51 -13.10
C LEU A 8 10.31 -6.98 -13.17
N PHE A 9 10.55 -6.42 -14.36
CA PHE A 9 10.51 -4.98 -14.59
C PHE A 9 9.13 -4.38 -14.24
N LEU A 10 8.06 -5.00 -14.70
CA LEU A 10 6.70 -4.54 -14.44
C LEU A 10 6.37 -4.58 -12.94
N SER A 11 6.83 -5.61 -12.23
CA SER A 11 6.68 -5.71 -10.78
C SER A 11 7.48 -4.63 -10.05
N ILE A 12 8.72 -4.38 -10.45
CA ILE A 12 9.54 -3.29 -9.89
C ILE A 12 8.83 -1.95 -10.05
N LEU A 13 8.39 -1.64 -11.26
CA LEU A 13 7.72 -0.37 -11.56
C LEU A 13 6.46 -0.19 -10.71
N SER A 14 5.57 -1.18 -10.74
CA SER A 14 4.29 -1.09 -10.03
C SER A 14 4.46 -1.10 -8.50
N CYS A 15 5.35 -1.95 -7.95
CA CYS A 15 5.67 -1.93 -6.52
C CYS A 15 6.29 -0.60 -6.09
N SER A 16 7.17 -0.01 -6.91
CA SER A 16 7.78 1.29 -6.61
C SER A 16 6.75 2.43 -6.59
N LEU A 17 5.78 2.42 -7.50
CA LEU A 17 4.67 3.39 -7.52
C LEU A 17 3.80 3.25 -6.27
N VAL A 18 3.43 2.02 -5.87
CA VAL A 18 2.70 1.78 -4.63
C VAL A 18 3.52 2.22 -3.41
N THR A 19 4.81 1.88 -3.38
CA THR A 19 5.73 2.29 -2.30
C THR A 19 5.78 3.81 -2.17
N GLY A 20 5.96 4.54 -3.27
CA GLY A 20 5.98 6.00 -3.27
C GLY A 20 4.68 6.61 -2.76
N PHE A 21 3.53 6.02 -3.14
CA PHE A 21 2.22 6.47 -2.67
C PHE A 21 2.07 6.31 -1.15
N ILE A 22 2.32 5.12 -0.60
CA ILE A 22 2.17 4.87 0.85
C ILE A 22 3.24 5.58 1.68
N PHE A 23 4.45 5.75 1.14
CA PHE A 23 5.53 6.53 1.72
C PHE A 23 5.15 8.01 1.84
N THR A 24 4.55 8.60 0.80
CA THR A 24 4.07 9.98 0.84
C THR A 24 3.04 10.19 1.96
N TYR A 25 2.15 9.23 2.16
CA TYR A 25 1.23 9.27 3.30
C TYR A 25 1.96 9.24 4.64
N ALA A 26 3.01 8.39 4.80
CA ALA A 26 3.76 8.27 6.04
C ALA A 26 4.49 9.56 6.43
N ILE A 27 5.14 10.24 5.47
CA ILE A 27 6.06 11.34 5.76
C ILE A 27 5.50 12.74 5.50
N VAL A 28 4.43 12.86 4.72
CA VAL A 28 3.87 14.17 4.33
C VAL A 28 2.40 14.29 4.73
N VAL A 29 1.54 13.37 4.23
CA VAL A 29 0.09 13.56 4.34
C VAL A 29 -0.36 13.43 5.80
N MET A 30 -0.08 12.31 6.46
CA MET A 30 -0.53 12.10 7.84
C MET A 30 0.11 13.08 8.84
N PRO A 31 1.43 13.38 8.77
CA PRO A 31 2.01 14.44 9.59
C PRO A 31 1.44 15.83 9.32
N GLY A 32 1.01 16.11 8.09
CA GLY A 32 0.32 17.36 7.76
C GLY A 32 -1.08 17.41 8.37
N LEU A 33 -1.86 16.35 8.16
CA LEU A 33 -3.23 16.25 8.71
C LEU A 33 -3.24 16.26 10.24
N SER A 34 -2.22 15.71 10.90
CA SER A 34 -2.15 15.66 12.37
C SER A 34 -2.14 17.06 13.04
N LYS A 35 -1.82 18.10 12.28
CA LYS A 35 -1.83 19.49 12.76
C LYS A 35 -3.23 20.16 12.74
N LEU A 36 -4.20 19.49 12.14
CA LEU A 36 -5.58 19.98 12.06
C LEU A 36 -6.36 19.64 13.34
N SER A 37 -7.46 20.34 13.59
CA SER A 37 -8.44 19.94 14.61
C SER A 37 -9.03 18.56 14.30
N ASP A 38 -9.63 17.88 15.28
CA ASP A 38 -10.13 16.51 15.12
C ASP A 38 -11.17 16.40 13.99
N LYS A 39 -12.10 17.34 13.92
CA LYS A 39 -13.11 17.41 12.85
C LYS A 39 -12.48 17.65 11.47
N GLU A 40 -11.53 18.58 11.40
CA GLU A 40 -10.84 18.89 10.13
C GLU A 40 -9.97 17.73 9.66
N PHE A 41 -9.26 17.05 10.58
CA PHE A 41 -8.49 15.86 10.27
C PHE A 41 -9.37 14.76 9.64
N LEU A 42 -10.46 14.41 10.33
CA LEU A 42 -11.39 13.38 9.85
C LEU A 42 -12.01 13.78 8.51
N LYS A 43 -12.38 15.05 8.34
CA LYS A 43 -12.94 15.56 7.09
C LYS A 43 -11.93 15.54 5.94
N ALA A 44 -10.71 16.00 6.18
CA ALA A 44 -9.65 15.98 5.18
C ALA A 44 -9.32 14.54 4.74
N PHE A 45 -9.26 13.63 5.72
CA PHE A 45 -9.07 12.20 5.42
C PHE A 45 -10.23 11.63 4.59
N GLN A 46 -11.49 11.89 4.97
CA GLN A 46 -12.66 11.48 4.18
C GLN A 46 -12.57 11.96 2.73
N VAL A 47 -12.25 13.23 2.51
CA VAL A 47 -12.21 13.81 1.15
C VAL A 47 -11.09 13.19 0.31
N THR A 48 -9.91 13.01 0.88
CA THR A 48 -8.76 12.41 0.15
C THR A 48 -8.96 10.92 -0.12
N ASP A 49 -9.45 10.17 0.86
CA ASP A 49 -9.73 8.74 0.70
C ASP A 49 -10.92 8.48 -0.24
N ALA A 50 -11.92 9.37 -0.30
CA ALA A 50 -13.03 9.26 -1.22
C ALA A 50 -12.61 9.19 -2.70
N VAL A 51 -11.49 9.80 -3.07
CA VAL A 51 -10.92 9.69 -4.42
C VAL A 51 -10.56 8.23 -4.74
N ILE A 52 -10.01 7.52 -3.76
CA ILE A 52 -9.65 6.10 -3.87
C ILE A 52 -10.91 5.23 -3.85
N GLN A 53 -11.83 5.50 -2.90
CA GLN A 53 -13.10 4.77 -2.76
C GLN A 53 -13.97 4.88 -4.02
N ASN A 54 -13.92 6.03 -4.70
CA ASN A 54 -14.59 6.27 -6.00
C ASN A 54 -13.82 5.67 -7.19
N LYS A 55 -12.87 4.76 -6.93
CA LYS A 55 -12.16 3.98 -7.95
C LYS A 55 -11.40 4.86 -8.96
N GLN A 56 -10.62 5.81 -8.48
CA GLN A 56 -9.76 6.62 -9.36
C GLN A 56 -8.94 5.70 -10.29
N PRO A 57 -9.05 5.84 -11.63
CA PRO A 57 -8.60 4.81 -12.55
C PRO A 57 -7.08 4.55 -12.51
N ILE A 58 -6.27 5.60 -12.39
CA ILE A 58 -4.80 5.45 -12.36
C ILE A 58 -4.36 4.78 -11.06
N PHE A 59 -4.99 5.14 -9.93
CA PHE A 59 -4.74 4.48 -8.65
C PHE A 59 -5.09 2.99 -8.71
N MET A 60 -6.27 2.66 -9.23
CA MET A 60 -6.73 1.28 -9.36
C MET A 60 -5.83 0.47 -10.29
N LEU A 61 -5.42 1.04 -11.42
CA LEU A 61 -4.47 0.42 -12.33
C LEU A 61 -3.13 0.13 -11.65
N THR A 62 -2.60 1.08 -10.91
CA THR A 62 -1.34 0.93 -10.17
C THR A 62 -1.45 -0.14 -9.08
N TRP A 63 -2.50 -0.07 -8.26
CA TRP A 63 -2.69 -0.96 -7.13
C TRP A 63 -2.96 -2.41 -7.57
N ILE A 64 -3.97 -2.62 -8.43
CA ILE A 64 -4.31 -3.95 -8.97
C ILE A 64 -3.18 -4.45 -9.86
N GLY A 65 -2.60 -3.58 -10.69
CA GLY A 65 -1.47 -3.90 -11.55
C GLY A 65 -0.27 -4.43 -10.77
N SER A 66 0.00 -3.89 -9.57
CA SER A 66 1.08 -4.39 -8.72
C SER A 66 0.81 -5.81 -8.22
N ILE A 67 -0.42 -6.14 -7.88
CA ILE A 67 -0.81 -7.49 -7.46
C ILE A 67 -0.67 -8.47 -8.63
N VAL A 68 -1.22 -8.11 -9.80
CA VAL A 68 -1.20 -8.95 -10.98
C VAL A 68 0.22 -9.19 -11.48
N SER A 69 1.06 -8.14 -11.54
CA SER A 69 2.44 -8.27 -12.00
C SER A 69 3.26 -9.16 -11.07
N VAL A 70 3.11 -9.01 -9.76
CA VAL A 70 3.82 -9.83 -8.76
C VAL A 70 3.35 -11.29 -8.78
N LEU A 71 2.06 -11.55 -8.91
CA LEU A 71 1.55 -12.93 -9.08
C LEU A 71 2.05 -13.56 -10.38
N SER A 72 2.09 -12.80 -11.47
CA SER A 72 2.64 -13.27 -12.75
C SER A 72 4.14 -13.56 -12.64
N LEU A 73 4.89 -12.69 -11.93
CA LEU A 73 6.31 -12.92 -11.65
C LEU A 73 6.54 -14.22 -10.89
N ILE A 74 5.77 -14.48 -9.84
CA ILE A 74 5.84 -15.75 -9.08
C ILE A 74 5.59 -16.94 -10.02
N LEU A 75 4.52 -16.90 -10.79
CA LEU A 75 4.14 -17.99 -11.69
C LEU A 75 5.26 -18.30 -12.69
N ILE A 76 5.77 -17.27 -13.34
CA ILE A 76 6.84 -17.41 -14.35
C ILE A 76 8.15 -17.86 -13.71
N SER A 77 8.48 -17.34 -12.53
CA SER A 77 9.65 -17.79 -11.78
C SER A 77 9.64 -19.28 -11.52
N ILE A 78 8.49 -19.83 -11.11
CA ILE A 78 8.37 -21.26 -10.78
C ILE A 78 8.31 -22.13 -12.05
N THR A 79 7.56 -21.71 -13.08
CA THR A 79 7.24 -22.56 -14.23
C THR A 79 8.28 -22.53 -15.34
N TYR A 80 8.94 -21.39 -15.58
CA TYR A 80 9.86 -21.20 -16.71
C TYR A 80 11.34 -21.14 -16.32
N VAL A 81 11.64 -20.58 -15.13
CA VAL A 81 13.06 -20.43 -14.70
C VAL A 81 13.45 -21.54 -13.74
N GLY A 82 12.57 -21.88 -12.83
CA GLY A 82 12.81 -22.86 -11.77
C GLY A 82 12.97 -22.19 -10.40
N LEU A 83 12.37 -22.82 -9.39
CA LEU A 83 12.36 -22.27 -8.01
C LEU A 83 13.78 -22.23 -7.41
N SER A 84 14.68 -23.16 -7.78
CA SER A 84 16.07 -23.15 -7.31
C SER A 84 16.80 -21.85 -7.62
N GLU A 85 16.55 -21.29 -8.79
CA GLU A 85 17.22 -20.07 -9.26
C GLU A 85 16.49 -18.78 -8.81
N THR A 86 15.18 -18.89 -8.52
CA THR A 86 14.33 -17.72 -8.28
C THR A 86 13.68 -17.70 -6.89
N TRP A 87 14.08 -18.57 -5.97
CA TRP A 87 13.47 -18.67 -4.63
C TRP A 87 13.43 -17.34 -3.88
N LEU A 88 14.49 -16.52 -4.02
CA LEU A 88 14.56 -15.21 -3.37
C LEU A 88 13.50 -14.24 -3.94
N ILE A 89 13.32 -14.23 -5.27
CA ILE A 89 12.29 -13.42 -5.93
C ILE A 89 10.90 -13.84 -5.46
N VAL A 90 10.64 -15.15 -5.44
CA VAL A 90 9.35 -15.71 -4.97
C VAL A 90 9.10 -15.32 -3.50
N LEU A 91 10.11 -15.44 -2.64
CA LEU A 91 10.01 -15.04 -1.24
C LEU A 91 9.68 -13.54 -1.10
N VAL A 92 10.42 -12.68 -1.80
CA VAL A 92 10.23 -11.23 -1.77
C VAL A 92 8.85 -10.84 -2.32
N ALA A 93 8.40 -11.50 -3.38
CA ALA A 93 7.07 -11.32 -3.96
C ALA A 93 5.95 -11.72 -2.97
N LEU A 94 6.11 -12.83 -2.25
CA LEU A 94 5.18 -13.24 -1.19
C LEU A 94 5.17 -12.26 -0.01
N ILE A 95 6.33 -11.74 0.39
CA ILE A 95 6.43 -10.70 1.43
C ILE A 95 5.66 -9.45 1.00
N TYR A 96 5.74 -9.04 -0.28
CA TYR A 96 4.94 -7.93 -0.80
C TYR A 96 3.44 -8.20 -0.71
N LEU A 97 2.99 -9.36 -1.19
CA LEU A 97 1.56 -9.70 -1.20
C LEU A 97 0.99 -9.80 0.22
N LEU A 98 1.71 -10.40 1.15
CA LEU A 98 1.24 -10.56 2.53
C LEU A 98 1.45 -9.30 3.38
N GLY A 99 2.64 -8.70 3.31
CA GLY A 99 3.05 -7.59 4.16
C GLY A 99 2.56 -6.22 3.67
N VAL A 100 2.37 -6.02 2.38
CA VAL A 100 1.87 -4.74 1.85
C VAL A 100 0.40 -4.84 1.49
N GLN A 101 0.03 -5.78 0.62
CA GLN A 101 -1.35 -5.91 0.14
C GLN A 101 -2.25 -6.53 1.21
N GLY A 102 -1.77 -7.52 1.96
CA GLY A 102 -2.51 -8.11 3.09
C GLY A 102 -2.84 -7.07 4.16
N ILE A 103 -1.87 -6.25 4.59
CA ILE A 103 -2.11 -5.15 5.54
C ILE A 103 -3.09 -4.12 4.95
N THR A 104 -2.97 -3.81 3.67
CA THR A 104 -3.91 -2.88 3.01
C THR A 104 -5.33 -3.40 3.07
N ILE A 105 -5.55 -4.66 2.69
CA ILE A 105 -6.90 -5.26 2.62
C ILE A 105 -7.49 -5.50 4.01
N LEU A 106 -6.69 -6.02 4.94
CA LEU A 106 -7.20 -6.46 6.25
C LEU A 106 -7.26 -5.36 7.30
N ILE A 107 -6.46 -4.30 7.15
CA ILE A 107 -6.35 -3.23 8.14
C ILE A 107 -6.80 -1.89 7.57
N HIS A 108 -6.15 -1.43 6.48
CA HIS A 108 -6.42 -0.07 5.97
C HIS A 108 -7.80 0.08 5.34
N LEU A 109 -8.25 -0.87 4.51
CA LEU A 109 -9.58 -0.78 3.92
C LEU A 109 -10.71 -0.77 4.98
N PRO A 110 -10.72 -1.64 6.00
CA PRO A 110 -11.71 -1.54 7.09
C PRO A 110 -11.66 -0.22 7.86
N LEU A 111 -10.46 0.28 8.21
CA LEU A 111 -10.30 1.55 8.90
C LEU A 111 -10.81 2.73 8.06
N ASN A 112 -10.43 2.79 6.79
CA ASN A 112 -10.87 3.83 5.87
C ASN A 112 -12.40 3.80 5.71
N ASN A 113 -12.99 2.61 5.54
CA ASN A 113 -14.44 2.43 5.43
C ASN A 113 -15.17 2.89 6.71
N GLN A 114 -14.57 2.70 7.89
CA GLN A 114 -15.14 3.20 9.14
C GLN A 114 -15.22 4.74 9.12
N ILE A 115 -14.12 5.41 8.78
CA ILE A 115 -14.08 6.88 8.72
C ILE A 115 -15.05 7.42 7.64
N GLN A 116 -15.14 6.77 6.47
CA GLN A 116 -16.08 7.21 5.41
C GLN A 116 -17.55 7.20 5.84
N LYS A 117 -17.94 6.33 6.77
CA LYS A 117 -19.33 6.21 7.27
C LYS A 117 -19.68 7.23 8.34
N LEU A 118 -18.69 7.94 8.92
CA LEU A 118 -18.95 8.90 9.99
C LEU A 118 -19.71 10.13 9.47
N ASN A 119 -20.78 10.52 10.16
CA ASN A 119 -21.44 11.79 9.96
C ASN A 119 -20.85 12.82 10.93
N LEU A 120 -19.80 13.53 10.47
CA LEU A 120 -19.04 14.46 11.30
C LEU A 120 -19.85 15.65 11.83
N GLU A 121 -20.98 15.99 11.17
CA GLU A 121 -21.85 17.09 11.63
C GLU A 121 -22.74 16.72 12.82
N LYS A 122 -22.94 15.40 13.05
CA LYS A 122 -23.76 14.89 14.15
C LYS A 122 -22.95 14.47 15.37
N LEU A 123 -21.63 14.38 15.25
CA LEU A 123 -20.77 13.95 16.34
C LEU A 123 -20.43 15.12 17.26
N LYS A 124 -20.38 14.86 18.57
CA LYS A 124 -19.84 15.81 19.56
C LYS A 124 -18.31 15.80 19.50
N ASP A 125 -17.67 16.90 19.95
CA ASP A 125 -16.23 17.05 19.91
C ASP A 125 -15.47 15.91 20.60
N GLU A 126 -15.98 15.42 21.72
CA GLU A 126 -15.41 14.28 22.44
C GLU A 126 -15.38 13.00 21.57
N ASN A 127 -16.47 12.71 20.88
CA ASN A 127 -16.56 11.56 20.00
C ASN A 127 -15.66 11.73 18.75
N LEU A 128 -15.53 12.94 18.22
CA LEU A 128 -14.63 13.24 17.10
C LEU A 128 -13.17 12.95 17.48
N ARG A 129 -12.78 13.34 18.69
CA ARG A 129 -11.44 13.06 19.25
C ARG A 129 -11.17 11.56 19.38
N ASP A 130 -12.12 10.82 19.94
CA ASP A 130 -11.98 9.38 20.13
C ASP A 130 -11.88 8.63 18.78
N GLU A 131 -12.74 8.96 17.82
CA GLU A 131 -12.69 8.39 16.47
C GLU A 131 -11.36 8.68 15.78
N ARG A 132 -10.86 9.93 15.89
CA ARG A 132 -9.54 10.29 15.35
C ARG A 132 -8.42 9.49 15.99
N LEU A 133 -8.32 9.47 17.32
CA LEU A 133 -7.22 8.79 18.03
C LEU A 133 -7.18 7.30 17.71
N ASN A 134 -8.34 6.64 17.71
CA ASN A 134 -8.46 5.23 17.38
C ASN A 134 -8.04 4.94 15.94
N PHE A 135 -8.41 5.80 15.01
CA PHE A 135 -8.06 5.68 13.60
C PHE A 135 -6.58 6.01 13.36
N GLU A 136 -6.14 7.23 13.72
CA GLU A 136 -4.84 7.78 13.35
C GLU A 136 -3.68 6.91 13.87
N ASN A 137 -3.73 6.49 15.14
CA ASN A 137 -2.69 5.68 15.75
C ASN A 137 -2.53 4.33 15.05
N LYS A 138 -3.64 3.63 14.85
CA LYS A 138 -3.63 2.32 14.21
C LYS A 138 -3.24 2.42 12.73
N TRP A 139 -3.79 3.40 12.02
CA TRP A 139 -3.51 3.63 10.62
C TRP A 139 -2.02 3.92 10.38
N ASN A 140 -1.44 4.87 11.15
CA ASN A 140 -0.04 5.24 11.04
C ASN A 140 0.90 4.10 11.38
N PHE A 141 0.61 3.33 12.43
CA PHE A 141 1.41 2.18 12.83
C PHE A 141 1.52 1.15 11.69
N PHE A 142 0.39 0.73 11.13
CA PHE A 142 0.39 -0.25 10.05
C PHE A 142 0.88 0.33 8.71
N ASN A 143 0.66 1.63 8.47
CA ASN A 143 1.22 2.28 7.28
C ASN A 143 2.76 2.31 7.32
N ASN A 144 3.37 2.57 8.47
CA ASN A 144 4.83 2.54 8.62
C ASN A 144 5.38 1.13 8.38
N ILE A 145 4.72 0.09 8.91
CA ILE A 145 5.12 -1.31 8.66
C ILE A 145 5.08 -1.62 7.17
N ARG A 146 3.92 -1.43 6.51
CA ARG A 146 3.79 -1.76 5.09
C ARG A 146 4.71 -0.93 4.20
N THR A 147 4.96 0.33 4.55
CA THR A 147 5.89 1.21 3.83
C THR A 147 7.32 0.69 3.91
N THR A 148 7.76 0.29 5.09
CA THR A 148 9.08 -0.30 5.29
C THR A 148 9.24 -1.60 4.49
N ILE A 149 8.25 -2.49 4.55
CA ILE A 149 8.25 -3.72 3.77
C ILE A 149 8.29 -3.41 2.27
N ALA A 150 7.44 -2.51 1.78
CA ALA A 150 7.38 -2.16 0.36
C ALA A 150 8.69 -1.56 -0.16
N PHE A 151 9.36 -0.73 0.65
CA PHE A 151 10.66 -0.17 0.33
C PHE A 151 11.71 -1.27 0.13
N PHE A 152 11.84 -2.18 1.09
CA PHE A 152 12.84 -3.25 1.00
C PHE A 152 12.52 -4.25 -0.13
N VAL A 153 11.25 -4.54 -0.38
CA VAL A 153 10.83 -5.35 -1.52
C VAL A 153 11.25 -4.69 -2.84
N SER A 154 10.91 -3.42 -3.04
CA SER A 154 11.26 -2.69 -4.27
C SER A 154 12.77 -2.62 -4.46
N LEU A 155 13.52 -2.36 -3.39
CA LEU A 155 14.99 -2.33 -3.41
C LEU A 155 15.57 -3.69 -3.78
N THR A 156 15.09 -4.77 -3.17
CA THR A 156 15.60 -6.14 -3.44
C THR A 156 15.32 -6.55 -4.88
N LEU A 157 14.12 -6.30 -5.40
CA LEU A 157 13.80 -6.60 -6.80
C LEU A 157 14.66 -5.78 -7.76
N LEU A 158 14.93 -4.52 -7.44
CA LEU A 158 15.80 -3.65 -8.25
C LEU A 158 17.26 -4.15 -8.25
N ILE A 159 17.80 -4.50 -7.08
CA ILE A 159 19.15 -5.08 -6.97
C ILE A 159 19.23 -6.37 -7.79
N PHE A 160 18.23 -7.25 -7.68
CA PHE A 160 18.22 -8.48 -8.44
C PHE A 160 18.29 -8.22 -9.95
N LEU A 161 17.54 -7.24 -10.46
CA LEU A 161 17.56 -6.86 -11.88
C LEU A 161 18.95 -6.38 -12.34
N THR A 162 19.77 -5.83 -11.44
CA THR A 162 21.09 -5.28 -11.81
C THR A 162 22.22 -6.30 -11.76
N ILE A 163 22.00 -7.44 -11.09
CA ILE A 163 23.05 -8.48 -10.94
C ILE A 163 22.80 -9.73 -11.79
N THR A 164 21.67 -9.80 -12.49
CA THR A 164 21.30 -10.89 -13.42
C THR A 164 21.22 -10.41 -14.85
#